data_9e1cfd439d9b4e4f441a4794decc6643
#
_entry.id   9e1cfd439d9b4e4f441a4794decc6643
#
_cell.length_a   1.000
_cell.length_b   1.000
_cell.length_c   1.000
_cell.angle_alpha   90.00
_cell.angle_beta   90.00
_cell.angle_gamma   90.00
#
_symmetry.space_group_name_H-M   'P 1'
#
loop_
_entity.id
_entity.type
_entity.pdbx_description
1 polymer ?
#
loop_
_entity_poly.entity_id
_entity_poly.type
_entity_poly.pdbx_seq_one_letter_code
_entity_poly.pdbx_strand_id
1 'polypeptide(L)'
;MSLNRNEIITLLSDEENQSQLFKRADDIRRRHVGDDVHLRGLIEFSNICRNDCMYCGIRRHNKKVCRYRMEPEELVETARKAAAMGFKTVVMQSGEDMYYTADVMCRIISEIKKFDVAVTLSIGERSYDEYRAFREAGADRYL
;
A
#
# COMPACT_ATOMS: atom_id res chain seq x y z
N MET A 1 -7.45 14.20 -23.87
CA MET A 1 -6.70 15.46 -24.13
C MET A 1 -5.64 15.54 -23.04
N SER A 2 -4.35 15.52 -23.37
CA SER A 2 -3.27 15.71 -22.38
C SER A 2 -3.06 17.21 -22.18
N LEU A 3 -3.02 17.64 -20.92
CA LEU A 3 -2.69 19.02 -20.55
C LEU A 3 -1.17 19.21 -20.61
N ASN A 4 -0.71 20.34 -21.12
CA ASN A 4 0.70 20.72 -21.03
C ASN A 4 1.01 21.34 -19.65
N ARG A 5 2.30 21.54 -19.37
CA ARG A 5 2.74 22.05 -18.06
C ARG A 5 2.14 23.41 -17.70
N ASN A 6 2.06 24.34 -18.67
CA ASN A 6 1.56 25.70 -18.40
C ASN A 6 0.05 25.68 -18.13
N GLU A 7 -0.71 24.86 -18.86
CA GLU A 7 -2.15 24.67 -18.62
C GLU A 7 -2.38 24.10 -17.21
N ILE A 8 -1.56 23.14 -16.77
CA ILE A 8 -1.66 22.58 -15.41
C ILE A 8 -1.39 23.68 -14.35
N ILE A 9 -0.33 24.46 -14.52
CA ILE A 9 0.01 25.55 -13.60
C ILE A 9 -1.14 26.57 -13.53
N THR A 10 -1.66 27.02 -14.69
CA THR A 10 -2.77 27.96 -14.74
C THR A 10 -4.00 27.43 -14.01
N LEU A 11 -4.39 26.19 -14.28
CA LEU A 11 -5.56 25.57 -13.62
C LEU A 11 -5.40 25.44 -12.11
N LEU A 12 -4.20 25.12 -11.63
CA LEU A 12 -3.93 24.95 -10.19
C LEU A 12 -3.78 26.27 -9.45
N SER A 13 -3.40 27.35 -10.15
CA SER A 13 -3.22 28.70 -9.56
C SER A 13 -4.48 29.55 -9.61
N ASP A 14 -5.54 29.09 -10.27
CA ASP A 14 -6.80 29.82 -10.44
C ASP A 14 -7.73 29.55 -9.25
N GLU A 15 -7.57 30.31 -8.18
CA GLU A 15 -8.38 30.18 -6.97
C GLU A 15 -9.85 30.51 -7.18
N GLU A 16 -10.17 31.43 -8.12
CA GLU A 16 -11.55 31.84 -8.39
C GLU A 16 -12.35 30.75 -9.09
N ASN A 17 -11.71 29.94 -9.95
CA ASN A 17 -12.34 28.87 -10.70
C ASN A 17 -12.07 27.46 -10.14
N GLN A 18 -11.57 27.36 -8.93
CA GLN A 18 -11.24 26.06 -8.30
C GLN A 18 -12.44 25.09 -8.26
N SER A 19 -13.67 25.60 -8.05
CA SER A 19 -14.88 24.79 -8.06
C SER A 19 -15.16 24.14 -9.42
N GLN A 20 -14.85 24.87 -10.51
CA GLN A 20 -14.98 24.33 -11.88
C GLN A 20 -13.93 23.26 -12.17
N LEU A 21 -12.69 23.46 -11.67
CA LEU A 21 -11.62 22.48 -11.77
C LEU A 21 -12.01 21.18 -11.06
N PHE A 22 -12.54 21.27 -9.84
CA PHE A 22 -13.01 20.09 -9.08
C PHE A 22 -14.15 19.36 -9.79
N LYS A 23 -15.13 20.09 -10.31
CA LYS A 23 -16.23 19.51 -11.08
C LYS A 23 -15.71 18.77 -12.32
N ARG A 24 -14.78 19.38 -13.07
CA ARG A 24 -14.16 18.75 -14.24
C ARG A 24 -13.36 17.49 -13.86
N ALA A 25 -12.60 17.53 -12.77
CA ALA A 25 -11.87 16.38 -12.27
C ALA A 25 -12.82 15.24 -11.88
N ASP A 26 -13.91 15.56 -11.17
CA ASP A 26 -14.93 14.60 -10.78
C ASP A 26 -15.66 13.98 -11.99
N ASP A 27 -16.01 14.75 -12.99
CA ASP A 27 -16.61 14.26 -14.24
C ASP A 27 -15.66 13.27 -14.97
N ILE A 28 -14.35 13.56 -14.99
CA ILE A 28 -13.35 12.67 -15.57
C ILE A 28 -13.23 11.38 -14.74
N ARG A 29 -13.14 11.51 -13.41
CA ARG A 29 -13.12 10.37 -12.50
C ARG A 29 -14.33 9.47 -12.74
N ARG A 30 -15.55 10.02 -12.74
CA ARG A 30 -16.79 9.24 -12.96
C ARG A 30 -16.77 8.46 -14.27
N ARG A 31 -16.29 9.07 -15.35
CA ARG A 31 -16.24 8.42 -16.68
C ARG A 31 -15.24 7.27 -16.74
N HIS A 32 -14.12 7.37 -16.01
CA HIS A 32 -13.01 6.42 -16.14
C HIS A 32 -12.89 5.43 -14.98
N VAL A 33 -13.38 5.80 -13.80
CA VAL A 33 -13.22 5.01 -12.57
C VAL A 33 -14.56 4.62 -11.94
N GLY A 34 -15.64 5.33 -12.29
CA GLY A 34 -16.96 5.14 -11.67
C GLY A 34 -17.09 5.88 -10.33
N ASP A 35 -18.18 5.62 -9.62
CA ASP A 35 -18.50 6.28 -8.34
C ASP A 35 -18.16 5.42 -7.11
N ASP A 36 -17.68 4.20 -7.31
CA ASP A 36 -17.37 3.28 -6.24
C ASP A 36 -16.15 3.73 -5.43
N VAL A 37 -16.23 3.55 -4.12
CA VAL A 37 -15.10 3.72 -3.20
C VAL A 37 -14.44 2.36 -2.96
N HIS A 38 -13.19 2.23 -3.40
CA HIS A 38 -12.43 1.00 -3.20
C HIS A 38 -11.87 0.90 -1.79
N LEU A 39 -12.49 0.05 -0.96
CA LEU A 39 -11.98 -0.27 0.36
C LEU A 39 -10.81 -1.26 0.26
N ARG A 40 -9.77 -1.01 1.06
CA ARG A 40 -8.59 -1.88 1.16
C ARG A 40 -8.42 -2.34 2.60
N GLY A 41 -8.19 -3.63 2.79
CA GLY A 41 -7.82 -4.17 4.10
C GLY A 41 -6.37 -3.85 4.39
N LEU A 42 -6.09 -3.07 5.43
CA LEU A 42 -4.74 -2.80 5.90
C LEU A 42 -4.36 -3.80 6.99
N ILE A 43 -3.24 -4.49 6.81
CA ILE A 43 -2.66 -5.41 7.80
C ILE A 43 -1.30 -4.85 8.20
N GLU A 44 -1.23 -4.26 9.38
CA GLU A 44 0.03 -3.81 9.99
C GLU A 44 0.64 -4.97 10.75
N PHE A 45 1.52 -5.73 10.09
CA PHE A 45 1.99 -7.01 10.63
C PHE A 45 3.28 -6.94 11.46
N SER A 46 4.00 -5.81 11.39
CA SER A 46 5.14 -5.53 12.27
C SER A 46 5.38 -4.04 12.41
N ASN A 47 5.65 -3.60 13.63
CA ASN A 47 6.09 -2.23 13.89
C ASN A 47 7.58 -2.15 14.26
N ILE A 48 8.34 -3.20 13.97
CA ILE A 48 9.79 -3.21 14.10
C ILE A 48 10.40 -2.57 12.86
N CYS A 49 11.33 -1.64 13.04
CA CYS A 49 11.99 -0.95 11.93
C CYS A 49 13.47 -0.75 12.25
N ARG A 50 14.34 -1.02 11.26
CA ARG A 50 15.78 -0.76 11.38
C ARG A 50 16.14 0.71 11.17
N ASN A 51 15.24 1.50 10.57
CA ASN A 51 15.46 2.90 10.25
C ASN A 51 15.08 3.83 11.40
N ASP A 52 15.61 5.05 11.37
CA ASP A 52 15.39 6.06 12.40
C ASP A 52 14.87 7.37 11.82
N CYS A 53 13.92 7.31 10.90
CA CYS A 53 13.31 8.48 10.26
C CYS A 53 12.67 9.39 11.33
N MET A 54 13.07 10.65 11.40
CA MET A 54 12.71 11.57 12.50
C MET A 54 11.20 11.80 12.62
N TYR A 55 10.46 11.72 11.52
CA TYR A 55 9.00 11.90 11.49
C TYR A 55 8.22 10.63 11.86
N CYS A 56 8.87 9.46 11.90
CA CYS A 56 8.17 8.18 12.01
C CYS A 56 7.98 7.74 13.46
N GLY A 57 6.74 7.42 13.84
CA GLY A 57 6.40 6.94 15.18
C GLY A 57 7.02 5.60 15.53
N ILE A 58 7.25 4.73 14.53
CA ILE A 58 7.86 3.40 14.73
C ILE A 58 9.38 3.37 14.47
N ARG A 59 10.04 4.52 14.41
CA ARG A 59 11.50 4.59 14.23
C ARG A 59 12.24 3.80 15.32
N ARG A 60 13.42 3.27 14.96
CA ARG A 60 14.24 2.39 15.82
C ARG A 60 14.46 2.92 17.24
N HIS A 61 14.77 4.21 17.38
CA HIS A 61 15.09 4.82 18.66
C HIS A 61 13.86 5.23 19.49
N ASN A 62 12.64 5.11 18.99
CA ASN A 62 11.46 5.36 19.81
C ASN A 62 11.24 4.17 20.78
N LYS A 63 11.61 4.37 22.04
CA LYS A 63 11.49 3.39 23.12
C LYS A 63 10.11 3.37 23.78
N LYS A 64 9.20 4.27 23.39
CA LYS A 64 7.85 4.35 23.96
C LYS A 64 6.85 3.44 23.23
N VAL A 65 7.26 2.82 22.12
CA VAL A 65 6.41 1.95 21.32
C VAL A 65 6.55 0.50 21.76
N CYS A 66 5.44 -0.14 22.08
CA CYS A 66 5.39 -1.58 22.26
C CYS A 66 5.61 -2.25 20.90
N ARG A 67 6.66 -3.07 20.77
CA ARG A 67 7.02 -3.73 19.51
C ARG A 67 6.31 -5.07 19.39
N TYR A 68 5.86 -5.37 18.16
CA TYR A 68 5.23 -6.64 17.84
C TYR A 68 5.61 -7.13 16.43
N ARG A 69 5.41 -8.39 16.19
CA ARG A 69 5.38 -9.09 14.90
C ARG A 69 4.22 -10.06 14.88
N MET A 70 3.60 -10.22 13.74
CA MET A 70 2.69 -11.33 13.47
C MET A 70 3.49 -12.51 12.90
N GLU A 71 3.12 -13.72 13.25
CA GLU A 71 3.69 -14.88 12.57
C GLU A 71 3.14 -14.99 11.13
N PRO A 72 3.90 -15.59 10.20
CA PRO A 72 3.49 -15.71 8.80
C PRO A 72 2.10 -16.33 8.61
N GLU A 73 1.77 -17.35 9.39
CA GLU A 73 0.48 -18.06 9.35
C GLU A 73 -0.67 -17.16 9.82
N GLU A 74 -0.44 -16.39 10.87
CA GLU A 74 -1.42 -15.42 11.39
C GLU A 74 -1.71 -14.32 10.36
N LEU A 75 -0.68 -13.86 9.64
CA LEU A 75 -0.79 -12.85 8.60
C LEU A 75 -1.63 -13.38 7.43
N VAL A 76 -1.38 -14.60 6.96
CA VAL A 76 -2.16 -15.25 5.90
C VAL A 76 -3.62 -15.43 6.34
N GLU A 77 -3.86 -15.88 7.58
CA GLU A 77 -5.21 -16.04 8.11
C GLU A 77 -5.97 -14.70 8.22
N THR A 78 -5.26 -13.63 8.61
CA THR A 78 -5.83 -12.27 8.66
C THR A 78 -6.23 -11.80 7.26
N ALA A 79 -5.39 -12.04 6.26
CA ALA A 79 -5.70 -11.73 4.86
C ALA A 79 -6.90 -12.55 4.34
N ARG A 80 -7.00 -13.83 4.72
CA ARG A 80 -8.15 -14.69 4.40
C ARG A 80 -9.45 -14.13 4.96
N LYS A 81 -9.44 -13.67 6.23
CA LYS A 81 -10.59 -13.02 6.86
C LYS A 81 -10.99 -11.73 6.12
N ALA A 82 -10.01 -10.90 5.75
CA ALA A 82 -10.27 -9.69 4.98
C ALA A 82 -10.93 -10.02 3.62
N ALA A 83 -10.42 -11.02 2.91
CA ALA A 83 -11.02 -11.49 1.65
C ALA A 83 -12.47 -11.97 1.84
N ALA A 84 -12.73 -12.75 2.90
CA ALA A 84 -14.06 -13.24 3.23
C ALA A 84 -15.05 -12.10 3.59
N MET A 85 -14.55 -10.97 4.11
CA MET A 85 -15.33 -9.75 4.34
C MET A 85 -15.60 -8.94 3.07
N GLY A 86 -15.07 -9.36 1.91
CA GLY A 86 -15.30 -8.72 0.62
C GLY A 86 -14.23 -7.70 0.21
N PHE A 87 -13.16 -7.51 0.98
CA PHE A 87 -12.04 -6.67 0.54
C PHE A 87 -11.37 -7.26 -0.71
N LYS A 88 -11.24 -6.44 -1.74
CA LYS A 88 -10.59 -6.83 -3.00
C LYS A 88 -9.09 -6.49 -3.05
N THR A 89 -8.60 -5.79 -2.07
CA THR A 89 -7.18 -5.45 -1.92
C THR A 89 -6.77 -5.58 -0.46
N VAL A 90 -5.64 -6.23 -0.24
CA VAL A 90 -4.95 -6.27 1.05
C VAL A 90 -3.66 -5.45 0.94
N VAL A 91 -3.48 -4.49 1.83
CA VAL A 91 -2.24 -3.73 1.99
C VAL A 91 -1.49 -4.31 3.19
N MET A 92 -0.33 -4.86 2.92
CA MET A 92 0.55 -5.41 3.94
C MET A 92 1.58 -4.37 4.32
N GLN A 93 1.52 -3.88 5.55
CA GLN A 93 2.38 -2.81 6.03
C GLN A 93 3.23 -3.26 7.21
N SER A 94 4.50 -2.86 7.20
CA SER A 94 5.39 -3.03 8.35
C SER A 94 6.42 -1.90 8.42
N GLY A 95 7.12 -1.81 9.55
CA GLY A 95 8.43 -1.19 9.53
C GLY A 95 9.38 -1.98 8.62
N GLU A 96 10.55 -1.44 8.37
CA GLU A 96 11.60 -2.16 7.64
C GLU A 96 12.21 -3.23 8.54
N ASP A 97 11.49 -4.35 8.63
CA ASP A 97 11.78 -5.47 9.51
C ASP A 97 12.41 -6.62 8.71
N MET A 98 13.69 -6.88 8.94
CA MET A 98 14.46 -7.88 8.22
C MET A 98 14.17 -9.33 8.66
N TYR A 99 13.32 -9.53 9.65
CA TYR A 99 12.80 -10.86 9.99
C TYR A 99 12.05 -11.49 8.82
N TYR A 100 11.28 -10.67 8.10
CA TYR A 100 10.59 -11.12 6.89
C TYR A 100 11.55 -11.06 5.70
N THR A 101 12.32 -12.14 5.52
CA THR A 101 13.19 -12.32 4.36
C THR A 101 12.38 -12.36 3.06
N ALA A 102 13.05 -12.22 1.92
CA ALA A 102 12.39 -12.32 0.61
C ALA A 102 11.63 -13.64 0.45
N ASP A 103 12.23 -14.76 0.86
CA ASP A 103 11.61 -16.09 0.75
C ASP A 103 10.35 -16.21 1.62
N VAL A 104 10.40 -15.67 2.85
CA VAL A 104 9.24 -15.65 3.75
C VAL A 104 8.11 -14.80 3.14
N MET A 105 8.44 -13.61 2.64
CA MET A 105 7.46 -12.73 2.00
C MET A 105 6.87 -13.34 0.74
N CYS A 106 7.67 -13.96 -0.12
CA CYS A 106 7.17 -14.63 -1.33
C CYS A 106 6.17 -15.75 -1.00
N ARG A 107 6.43 -16.55 0.04
CA ARG A 107 5.48 -17.58 0.50
C ARG A 107 4.19 -16.95 0.99
N ILE A 108 4.24 -15.92 1.83
CA ILE A 108 3.07 -15.21 2.33
C ILE A 108 2.25 -14.63 1.17
N ILE A 109 2.89 -13.94 0.23
CA ILE A 109 2.24 -13.36 -0.95
C ILE A 109 1.53 -14.45 -1.75
N SER A 110 2.21 -15.55 -2.06
CA SER A 110 1.65 -16.66 -2.83
C SER A 110 0.43 -17.30 -2.15
N GLU A 111 0.46 -17.44 -0.82
CA GLU A 111 -0.69 -17.95 -0.07
C GLU A 111 -1.87 -16.96 -0.09
N ILE A 112 -1.61 -15.66 0.08
CA ILE A 112 -2.66 -14.63 0.04
C ILE A 112 -3.29 -14.53 -1.33
N LYS A 113 -2.53 -14.70 -2.41
CA LYS A 113 -3.04 -14.66 -3.78
C LYS A 113 -4.08 -15.75 -4.08
N LYS A 114 -4.12 -16.83 -3.31
CA LYS A 114 -5.17 -17.86 -3.44
C LYS A 114 -6.57 -17.35 -3.06
N PHE A 115 -6.69 -16.21 -2.40
CA PHE A 115 -7.96 -15.63 -1.95
C PHE A 115 -8.59 -14.64 -2.95
N ASP A 116 -8.06 -14.55 -4.17
CA ASP A 116 -8.54 -13.62 -5.22
C ASP A 116 -8.56 -12.14 -4.79
N VAL A 117 -7.49 -11.72 -4.13
CA VAL A 117 -7.27 -10.32 -3.72
C VAL A 117 -6.03 -9.74 -4.36
N ALA A 118 -6.03 -8.44 -4.58
CA ALA A 118 -4.81 -7.71 -4.94
C ALA A 118 -3.95 -7.49 -3.70
N VAL A 119 -2.63 -7.74 -3.82
CA VAL A 119 -1.64 -7.56 -2.75
C VAL A 119 -0.82 -6.32 -3.00
N THR A 120 -0.85 -5.39 -2.04
CA THR A 120 -0.01 -4.19 -2.03
C THR A 120 0.99 -4.30 -0.87
N LEU A 121 2.27 -4.07 -1.12
CA LEU A 121 3.31 -4.11 -0.10
C LEU A 121 3.75 -2.70 0.30
N SER A 122 3.96 -2.48 1.60
CA SER A 122 4.54 -1.27 2.20
C SER A 122 5.48 -1.73 3.33
N ILE A 123 6.65 -2.26 2.96
CA ILE A 123 7.55 -2.99 3.87
C ILE A 123 9.00 -2.46 3.87
N GLY A 124 9.17 -1.19 3.52
CA GLY A 124 10.46 -0.52 3.46
C GLY A 124 11.23 -0.80 2.16
N GLU A 125 12.49 -0.39 2.12
CA GLU A 125 13.33 -0.54 0.95
C GLU A 125 13.82 -1.98 0.77
N ARG A 126 13.82 -2.43 -0.48
CA ARG A 126 14.26 -3.77 -0.86
C ARG A 126 15.19 -3.70 -2.08
N SER A 127 15.96 -4.74 -2.32
CA SER A 127 16.78 -4.84 -3.51
C SER A 127 15.94 -5.05 -4.77
N TYR A 128 16.52 -4.79 -5.94
CA TYR A 128 15.88 -5.05 -7.23
C TYR A 128 15.42 -6.52 -7.38
N ASP A 129 16.28 -7.45 -6.95
CA ASP A 129 15.95 -8.88 -7.04
C ASP A 129 14.82 -9.28 -6.09
N GLU A 130 14.72 -8.67 -4.89
CA GLU A 130 13.59 -8.88 -4.00
C GLU A 130 12.30 -8.32 -4.58
N TYR A 131 12.31 -7.10 -5.17
CA TYR A 131 11.14 -6.56 -5.86
C TYR A 131 10.67 -7.47 -6.98
N ARG A 132 11.60 -8.02 -7.77
CA ARG A 132 11.28 -8.97 -8.83
C ARG A 132 10.65 -10.23 -8.26
N ALA A 133 11.24 -10.81 -7.21
CA ALA A 133 10.73 -12.01 -6.55
C ALA A 133 9.31 -11.78 -5.98
N PHE A 134 9.05 -10.63 -5.34
CA PHE A 134 7.71 -10.29 -4.85
C PHE A 134 6.69 -10.17 -6.00
N ARG A 135 7.10 -9.57 -7.11
CA ARG A 135 6.25 -9.48 -8.30
C ARG A 135 5.92 -10.86 -8.87
N GLU A 136 6.91 -11.73 -8.97
CA GLU A 136 6.76 -13.11 -9.44
C GLU A 136 5.90 -13.95 -8.49
N ALA A 137 5.99 -13.70 -7.17
CA ALA A 137 5.13 -14.31 -6.16
C ALA A 137 3.67 -13.82 -6.20
N GLY A 138 3.37 -12.74 -6.92
CA GLY A 138 2.03 -12.23 -7.12
C GLY A 138 1.70 -10.88 -6.49
N ALA A 139 2.69 -10.14 -5.97
CA ALA A 139 2.45 -8.78 -5.51
C ALA A 139 2.04 -7.87 -6.67
N ASP A 140 0.94 -7.14 -6.49
CA ASP A 140 0.37 -6.27 -7.53
C ASP A 140 0.93 -4.85 -7.47
N ARG A 141 1.28 -4.36 -6.26
CA ARG A 141 1.75 -2.98 -6.03
C ARG A 141 2.77 -2.92 -4.91
N TYR A 142 3.60 -1.91 -4.95
CA TYR A 142 4.53 -1.53 -3.88
C TYR A 142 4.39 -0.03 -3.59
N LEU A 143 4.42 0.36 -2.30
CA LEU A 143 4.33 1.73 -1.79
C LEU A 143 5.67 2.21 -1.23
#